data_46e01a200c7c88039930eb927aa4a85e
#
_entry.id   46e01a200c7c88039930eb927aa4a85e
#
_cell.length_a   1.000
_cell.length_b   1.000
_cell.length_c   1.000
_cell.angle_alpha   90.00
_cell.angle_beta   90.00
_cell.angle_gamma   90.00
#
_symmetry.space_group_name_H-M   'P 1'
#
loop_
_entity.id
_entity.type
_entity.pdbx_description
1 polymer ?
#
loop_
_entity_poly.entity_id
_entity_poly.type
_entity_poly.pdbx_seq_one_letter_code
_entity_poly.pdbx_strand_id
1 'polypeptide(L)'
;IIAVIWDFDKTLVDGYMQDPIFEEYNIDPKNFWEEVNKLPERYLKEQDVKVNPDTIYLNQFIKYAKEGKFAGLNNDKLKEFGSKLKFYPGIPDIFRTSKELLANDPACKEYNIKVEHYIVSTGFAQVIRGSSVMEHIEDIWGCELIEAPDPNQEGCSIISEIGFTIDNSTKTRAIFEINKGINKNQDVNVNSNLSEEQRRISF
;
A
#
# COMPACT_ATOMS: atom_id res chain seq x y z
N ILE A 1 18.17 7.06 13.04
CA ILE A 1 17.06 6.11 12.85
C ILE A 1 17.39 5.20 11.66
N ILE A 2 17.18 3.90 11.81
CA ILE A 2 17.24 2.91 10.74
C ILE A 2 15.81 2.71 10.24
N ALA A 3 15.54 3.07 9.00
CA ALA A 3 14.23 2.87 8.37
C ALA A 3 14.28 1.59 7.52
N VAL A 4 13.61 0.54 7.94
CA VAL A 4 13.45 -0.69 7.15
C VAL A 4 12.17 -0.57 6.32
N ILE A 5 12.34 -0.60 5.01
CA ILE A 5 11.26 -0.36 4.05
C ILE A 5 10.90 -1.67 3.35
N TRP A 6 9.65 -2.07 3.51
CA TRP A 6 9.14 -3.35 3.02
C TRP A 6 8.26 -3.14 1.79
N ASP A 7 8.42 -3.97 0.80
CA ASP A 7 7.35 -4.25 -0.13
C ASP A 7 6.30 -5.14 0.56
N PHE A 8 5.09 -5.26 -0.02
CA PHE A 8 3.99 -5.94 0.67
C PHE A 8 3.66 -7.30 0.03
N ASP A 9 3.17 -7.30 -1.22
CA ASP A 9 2.78 -8.51 -1.92
C ASP A 9 3.99 -9.41 -2.21
N LYS A 10 3.89 -10.69 -1.90
CA LYS A 10 4.99 -11.69 -2.04
C LYS A 10 6.28 -11.34 -1.28
N THR A 11 6.23 -10.35 -0.40
CA THR A 11 7.33 -9.97 0.49
C THR A 11 6.94 -10.18 1.96
N LEU A 12 5.83 -9.60 2.39
CA LEU A 12 5.24 -9.82 3.71
C LEU A 12 4.08 -10.83 3.61
N VAL A 13 3.25 -10.71 2.59
CA VAL A 13 2.09 -11.56 2.31
C VAL A 13 2.49 -12.73 1.43
N ASP A 14 2.02 -13.94 1.77
CA ASP A 14 2.13 -15.15 0.96
C ASP A 14 1.05 -15.14 -0.13
N GLY A 15 1.25 -14.31 -1.15
CA GLY A 15 0.31 -14.08 -2.25
C GLY A 15 0.13 -12.60 -2.58
N TYR A 16 -1.03 -12.27 -3.09
CA TYR A 16 -1.42 -10.90 -3.44
C TYR A 16 -2.56 -10.41 -2.54
N MET A 17 -2.53 -9.14 -2.18
CA MET A 17 -3.60 -8.53 -1.36
C MET A 17 -4.96 -8.53 -2.04
N GLN A 18 -5.02 -8.71 -3.36
CA GLN A 18 -6.25 -8.81 -4.13
C GLN A 18 -6.90 -10.20 -4.07
N ASP A 19 -6.18 -11.23 -3.68
CA ASP A 19 -6.68 -12.62 -3.70
C ASP A 19 -7.97 -12.78 -2.90
N PRO A 20 -8.09 -12.33 -1.63
CA PRO A 20 -9.34 -12.44 -0.88
C PRO A 20 -10.49 -11.61 -1.47
N ILE A 21 -10.20 -10.56 -2.23
CA ILE A 21 -11.22 -9.77 -2.94
C ILE A 21 -11.78 -10.59 -4.09
N PHE A 22 -10.92 -11.20 -4.91
CA PHE A 22 -11.35 -12.06 -6.01
C PHE A 22 -12.15 -13.27 -5.54
N GLU A 23 -11.75 -13.89 -4.42
CA GLU A 23 -12.49 -14.98 -3.80
C GLU A 23 -13.90 -14.56 -3.39
N GLU A 24 -14.05 -13.46 -2.67
CA GLU A 24 -15.34 -12.95 -2.17
C GLU A 24 -16.33 -12.66 -3.31
N TYR A 25 -15.85 -12.07 -4.39
CA TYR A 25 -16.69 -11.67 -5.53
C TYR A 25 -16.75 -12.72 -6.66
N ASN A 26 -16.16 -13.91 -6.48
CA ASN A 26 -16.09 -14.97 -7.49
C ASN A 26 -15.53 -14.48 -8.83
N ILE A 27 -14.50 -13.65 -8.79
CA ILE A 27 -13.78 -13.17 -9.96
C ILE A 27 -12.56 -14.08 -10.20
N ASP A 28 -12.43 -14.57 -11.42
CA ASP A 28 -11.21 -15.28 -11.83
C ASP A 28 -10.04 -14.29 -11.96
N PRO A 29 -8.99 -14.41 -11.10
CA PRO A 29 -7.84 -13.51 -11.15
C PRO A 29 -7.16 -13.50 -12.51
N LYS A 30 -7.07 -14.65 -13.17
CA LYS A 30 -6.42 -14.76 -14.48
C LYS A 30 -7.13 -13.92 -15.52
N ASN A 31 -8.44 -14.04 -15.61
CA ASN A 31 -9.25 -13.27 -16.55
C ASN A 31 -9.16 -11.77 -16.24
N PHE A 32 -9.23 -11.40 -14.96
CA PHE A 32 -9.09 -9.99 -14.55
C PHE A 32 -7.75 -9.40 -15.01
N TRP A 33 -6.64 -10.07 -14.72
CA TRP A 33 -5.32 -9.58 -15.09
C TRP A 33 -5.06 -9.62 -16.61
N GLU A 34 -5.66 -10.57 -17.33
CA GLU A 34 -5.62 -10.56 -18.80
C GLU A 34 -6.37 -9.35 -19.39
N GLU A 35 -7.50 -8.95 -18.80
CA GLU A 35 -8.19 -7.71 -19.19
C GLU A 35 -7.33 -6.49 -18.89
N VAL A 36 -6.78 -6.37 -17.68
CA VAL A 36 -5.93 -5.25 -17.26
C VAL A 36 -4.72 -5.10 -18.16
N ASN A 37 -4.03 -6.18 -18.46
CA ASN A 37 -2.81 -6.17 -19.30
C ASN A 37 -3.05 -5.71 -20.74
N LYS A 38 -4.29 -5.79 -21.24
CA LYS A 38 -4.66 -5.28 -22.57
C LYS A 38 -5.01 -3.80 -22.57
N LEU A 39 -5.25 -3.18 -21.39
CA LEU A 39 -5.68 -1.78 -21.32
C LEU A 39 -4.66 -0.79 -21.88
N PRO A 40 -3.34 -0.90 -21.62
CA PRO A 40 -2.38 0.07 -22.15
C PRO A 40 -2.38 0.13 -23.66
N GLU A 41 -2.34 -1.01 -24.35
CA GLU A 41 -2.38 -1.06 -25.81
C GLU A 41 -3.72 -0.56 -26.34
N ARG A 42 -4.82 -0.95 -25.72
CA ARG A 42 -6.16 -0.51 -26.14
C ARG A 42 -6.32 1.00 -26.05
N TYR A 43 -5.96 1.64 -24.92
CA TYR A 43 -6.09 3.09 -24.78
C TYR A 43 -5.15 3.86 -25.71
N LEU A 44 -3.94 3.35 -25.91
CA LEU A 44 -3.03 3.96 -26.88
C LEU A 44 -3.60 3.90 -28.30
N LYS A 45 -4.18 2.77 -28.71
CA LYS A 45 -4.72 2.58 -30.06
C LYS A 45 -6.04 3.32 -30.30
N GLU A 46 -6.95 3.29 -29.32
CA GLU A 46 -8.29 3.84 -29.50
C GLU A 46 -8.39 5.34 -29.22
N GLN A 47 -7.52 5.87 -28.35
CA GLN A 47 -7.64 7.23 -27.82
C GLN A 47 -6.33 8.04 -27.88
N ASP A 48 -5.23 7.44 -28.34
CA ASP A 48 -3.88 8.02 -28.28
C ASP A 48 -3.46 8.43 -26.84
N VAL A 49 -3.88 7.64 -25.84
CA VAL A 49 -3.62 7.88 -24.44
C VAL A 49 -2.64 6.85 -23.90
N LYS A 50 -1.50 7.32 -23.38
CA LYS A 50 -0.55 6.49 -22.65
C LYS A 50 -0.99 6.39 -21.20
N VAL A 51 -1.18 5.17 -20.71
CA VAL A 51 -1.54 4.89 -19.33
C VAL A 51 -0.37 4.20 -18.60
N ASN A 52 -0.32 4.37 -17.27
CA ASN A 52 0.67 3.69 -16.45
C ASN A 52 0.26 2.21 -16.26
N PRO A 53 1.05 1.23 -16.74
CA PRO A 53 0.69 -0.19 -16.62
C PRO A 53 0.66 -0.70 -15.18
N ASP A 54 1.44 -0.09 -14.27
CA ASP A 54 1.51 -0.51 -12.87
C ASP A 54 0.24 -0.14 -12.07
N THR A 55 -0.49 0.90 -12.50
CA THR A 55 -1.62 1.47 -11.74
C THR A 55 -2.95 1.43 -12.48
N ILE A 56 -2.97 1.07 -13.77
CA ILE A 56 -4.22 1.02 -14.55
C ILE A 56 -5.24 0.02 -13.99
N TYR A 57 -4.78 -0.99 -13.26
CA TYR A 57 -5.66 -1.96 -12.60
C TYR A 57 -6.63 -1.30 -11.60
N LEU A 58 -6.25 -0.17 -10.98
CA LEU A 58 -7.11 0.60 -10.08
C LEU A 58 -8.37 1.07 -10.80
N ASN A 59 -8.22 1.54 -12.05
CA ASN A 59 -9.37 1.91 -12.88
C ASN A 59 -10.27 0.71 -13.19
N GLN A 60 -9.69 -0.48 -13.37
CA GLN A 60 -10.48 -1.70 -13.60
C GLN A 60 -11.25 -2.11 -12.32
N PHE A 61 -10.66 -1.97 -11.13
CA PHE A 61 -11.35 -2.16 -9.85
C PHE A 61 -12.53 -1.20 -9.71
N ILE A 62 -12.31 0.10 -9.95
CA ILE A 62 -13.35 1.13 -9.91
C ILE A 62 -14.46 0.83 -10.92
N LYS A 63 -14.10 0.44 -12.14
CA LYS A 63 -15.06 0.04 -13.16
C LYS A 63 -15.91 -1.15 -12.71
N TYR A 64 -15.29 -2.20 -12.17
CA TYR A 64 -16.01 -3.39 -11.67
C TYR A 64 -16.90 -3.05 -10.49
N ALA A 65 -16.52 -2.13 -9.60
CA ALA A 65 -17.38 -1.65 -8.53
C ALA A 65 -18.62 -0.95 -9.09
N LYS A 66 -18.45 -0.03 -10.06
CA LYS A 66 -19.56 0.68 -10.72
C LYS A 66 -20.47 -0.24 -11.53
N GLU A 67 -19.92 -1.29 -12.13
CA GLU A 67 -20.68 -2.31 -12.86
C GLU A 67 -21.37 -3.36 -11.95
N GLY A 68 -21.17 -3.27 -10.64
CA GLY A 68 -21.73 -4.21 -9.66
C GLY A 68 -21.01 -5.56 -9.57
N LYS A 69 -19.91 -5.76 -10.30
CA LYS A 69 -19.07 -6.97 -10.16
C LYS A 69 -18.35 -7.01 -8.82
N PHE A 70 -17.94 -5.86 -8.30
CA PHE A 70 -17.49 -5.65 -6.93
C PHE A 70 -18.53 -4.84 -6.15
N ALA A 71 -19.74 -5.37 -6.04
CA ALA A 71 -20.86 -4.69 -5.39
C ALA A 71 -20.53 -4.26 -3.96
N GLY A 72 -20.71 -2.97 -3.65
CA GLY A 72 -20.45 -2.40 -2.32
C GLY A 72 -18.96 -2.40 -1.90
N LEU A 73 -18.02 -2.60 -2.83
CA LEU A 73 -16.60 -2.50 -2.51
C LEU A 73 -16.25 -1.05 -2.19
N ASN A 74 -15.93 -0.80 -0.92
CA ASN A 74 -15.53 0.50 -0.38
C ASN A 74 -14.25 0.36 0.47
N ASN A 75 -13.76 1.44 1.05
CA ASN A 75 -12.52 1.44 1.82
C ASN A 75 -12.62 0.60 3.11
N ASP A 76 -13.78 0.52 3.74
CA ASP A 76 -13.96 -0.33 4.92
C ASP A 76 -13.94 -1.82 4.54
N LYS A 77 -14.56 -2.19 3.43
CA LYS A 77 -14.44 -3.55 2.87
C LYS A 77 -12.99 -3.88 2.50
N LEU A 78 -12.25 -2.95 1.92
CA LEU A 78 -10.83 -3.15 1.64
C LEU A 78 -10.03 -3.43 2.93
N LYS A 79 -10.32 -2.73 4.04
CA LYS A 79 -9.71 -3.03 5.34
C LYS A 79 -10.10 -4.41 5.86
N GLU A 80 -11.36 -4.82 5.71
CA GLU A 80 -11.79 -6.17 6.10
C GLU A 80 -11.00 -7.25 5.36
N PHE A 81 -10.73 -7.08 4.07
CA PHE A 81 -9.88 -8.01 3.31
C PHE A 81 -8.44 -8.05 3.83
N GLY A 82 -7.91 -6.95 4.32
CA GLY A 82 -6.60 -6.91 4.97
C GLY A 82 -6.48 -7.88 6.15
N SER A 83 -7.54 -8.04 6.93
CA SER A 83 -7.58 -8.98 8.06
C SER A 83 -7.57 -10.46 7.65
N LYS A 84 -7.90 -10.77 6.39
CA LYS A 84 -7.93 -12.13 5.82
C LYS A 84 -6.58 -12.57 5.24
N LEU A 85 -5.59 -11.67 5.16
CA LEU A 85 -4.31 -11.95 4.52
C LEU A 85 -3.47 -12.95 5.31
N LYS A 86 -2.77 -13.81 4.59
CA LYS A 86 -1.80 -14.75 5.15
C LYS A 86 -0.40 -14.21 4.94
N PHE A 87 0.35 -14.11 6.03
CA PHE A 87 1.72 -13.62 6.01
C PHE A 87 2.71 -14.78 5.99
N TYR A 88 3.91 -14.50 5.48
CA TYR A 88 5.00 -15.47 5.56
C TYR A 88 5.37 -15.80 7.01
N PRO A 89 5.89 -16.99 7.28
CA PRO A 89 6.38 -17.36 8.61
C PRO A 89 7.38 -16.34 9.16
N GLY A 90 7.19 -15.94 10.42
CA GLY A 90 8.01 -14.91 11.08
C GLY A 90 7.45 -13.49 10.98
N ILE A 91 6.39 -13.27 10.20
CA ILE A 91 5.63 -12.01 10.20
C ILE A 91 4.41 -12.21 11.13
N PRO A 92 4.11 -11.28 12.08
CA PRO A 92 4.75 -9.96 12.29
C PRO A 92 5.94 -9.95 13.26
N ASP A 93 6.36 -11.08 13.82
CA ASP A 93 7.36 -11.14 14.90
C ASP A 93 8.68 -10.43 14.58
N ILE A 94 9.10 -10.41 13.32
CA ILE A 94 10.34 -9.75 12.87
C ILE A 94 10.38 -8.26 13.25
N PHE A 95 9.24 -7.58 13.21
CA PHE A 95 9.15 -6.15 13.51
C PHE A 95 9.44 -5.89 14.99
N ARG A 96 8.86 -6.68 15.88
CA ARG A 96 9.11 -6.61 17.32
C ARG A 96 10.54 -7.04 17.64
N THR A 97 10.97 -8.18 17.12
CA THR A 97 12.30 -8.74 17.39
C THR A 97 13.42 -7.80 16.98
N SER A 98 13.31 -7.13 15.82
CA SER A 98 14.31 -6.15 15.37
C SER A 98 14.37 -4.92 16.27
N LYS A 99 13.21 -4.40 16.73
CA LYS A 99 13.14 -3.30 17.71
C LYS A 99 13.80 -3.71 19.05
N GLU A 100 13.49 -4.89 19.55
CA GLU A 100 14.06 -5.42 20.79
C GLU A 100 15.57 -5.67 20.69
N LEU A 101 16.04 -6.18 19.54
CA LEU A 101 17.46 -6.43 19.28
C LEU A 101 18.28 -5.13 19.41
N LEU A 102 17.87 -4.08 18.71
CA LEU A 102 18.56 -2.79 18.77
C LEU A 102 18.42 -2.14 20.15
N ALA A 103 17.24 -2.24 20.76
CA ALA A 103 17.01 -1.69 22.10
C ALA A 103 17.84 -2.38 23.20
N ASN A 104 18.33 -3.59 22.98
CA ASN A 104 19.17 -4.32 23.91
C ASN A 104 20.67 -4.24 23.60
N ASP A 105 21.06 -3.79 22.40
CA ASP A 105 22.45 -3.62 22.03
C ASP A 105 23.08 -2.39 22.71
N PRO A 106 24.24 -2.54 23.43
CA PRO A 106 24.87 -1.44 24.15
C PRO A 106 25.28 -0.26 23.23
N ALA A 107 25.80 -0.55 22.03
CA ALA A 107 26.22 0.48 21.10
C ALA A 107 25.01 1.24 20.54
N CYS A 108 23.93 0.53 20.22
CA CYS A 108 22.70 1.17 19.76
C CYS A 108 22.09 2.07 20.85
N LYS A 109 22.19 1.67 22.14
CA LYS A 109 21.78 2.51 23.27
C LYS A 109 22.63 3.76 23.40
N GLU A 110 23.96 3.62 23.33
CA GLU A 110 24.91 4.74 23.46
C GLU A 110 24.64 5.83 22.41
N TYR A 111 24.37 5.43 21.16
CA TYR A 111 24.11 6.35 20.04
C TYR A 111 22.63 6.60 19.79
N ASN A 112 21.71 6.18 20.66
CA ASN A 112 20.27 6.32 20.52
C ASN A 112 19.74 5.83 19.14
N ILE A 113 20.29 4.71 18.65
CA ILE A 113 19.89 4.11 17.39
C ILE A 113 18.55 3.37 17.58
N LYS A 114 17.59 3.66 16.71
CA LYS A 114 16.26 3.04 16.68
C LYS A 114 15.96 2.50 15.31
N VAL A 115 15.12 1.46 15.24
CA VAL A 115 14.56 0.95 13.99
C VAL A 115 13.09 1.34 13.86
N GLU A 116 12.73 1.75 12.67
CA GLU A 116 11.36 2.03 12.25
C GLU A 116 11.04 1.16 11.03
N HIS A 117 9.80 0.67 10.93
CA HIS A 117 9.35 -0.13 9.80
C HIS A 117 8.31 0.61 8.99
N TYR A 118 8.45 0.58 7.68
CA TYR A 118 7.57 1.24 6.72
C TYR A 118 7.18 0.27 5.62
N ILE A 119 6.01 0.46 5.02
CA ILE A 119 5.56 -0.30 3.86
C ILE A 119 5.41 0.63 2.66
N VAL A 120 5.96 0.22 1.52
CA VAL A 120 5.81 0.91 0.23
C VAL A 120 5.33 -0.08 -0.81
N SER A 121 4.06 0.01 -1.19
CA SER A 121 3.37 -0.96 -2.05
C SER A 121 2.67 -0.28 -3.21
N THR A 122 2.61 -0.97 -4.35
CA THR A 122 1.76 -0.57 -5.49
C THR A 122 0.29 -0.97 -5.31
N GLY A 123 -0.04 -1.65 -4.20
CA GLY A 123 -1.38 -2.11 -3.87
C GLY A 123 -2.21 -1.13 -3.05
N PHE A 124 -3.36 -1.58 -2.58
CA PHE A 124 -4.33 -0.75 -1.85
C PHE A 124 -3.87 -0.43 -0.42
N ALA A 125 -3.71 0.83 -0.11
CA ALA A 125 -3.36 1.30 1.22
C ALA A 125 -4.36 0.83 2.29
N GLN A 126 -5.66 0.79 1.98
CA GLN A 126 -6.69 0.37 2.92
C GLN A 126 -6.61 -1.12 3.27
N VAL A 127 -6.22 -1.97 2.32
CA VAL A 127 -5.97 -3.40 2.61
C VAL A 127 -4.80 -3.54 3.58
N ILE A 128 -3.72 -2.80 3.35
CA ILE A 128 -2.57 -2.80 4.26
C ILE A 128 -2.98 -2.31 5.66
N ARG A 129 -3.76 -1.22 5.75
CA ARG A 129 -4.27 -0.67 7.04
C ARG A 129 -5.16 -1.64 7.80
N GLY A 130 -5.86 -2.52 7.12
CA GLY A 130 -6.68 -3.56 7.76
C GLY A 130 -5.91 -4.80 8.20
N SER A 131 -4.65 -4.92 7.85
CA SER A 131 -3.83 -6.09 8.12
C SER A 131 -3.21 -6.07 9.53
N SER A 132 -2.88 -7.26 10.04
CA SER A 132 -2.30 -7.43 11.38
C SER A 132 -0.89 -6.84 11.55
N VAL A 133 -0.21 -6.47 10.46
CA VAL A 133 1.14 -5.88 10.56
C VAL A 133 1.10 -4.40 10.94
N MET A 134 -0.03 -3.72 10.80
CA MET A 134 -0.11 -2.27 11.00
C MET A 134 0.25 -1.78 12.39
N GLU A 135 0.03 -2.58 13.43
CA GLU A 135 0.42 -2.24 14.80
C GLU A 135 1.95 -2.12 15.00
N HIS A 136 2.72 -2.65 14.05
CA HIS A 136 4.19 -2.66 14.08
C HIS A 136 4.82 -1.67 13.09
N ILE A 137 4.03 -1.11 12.19
CA ILE A 137 4.45 -0.26 11.07
C ILE A 137 4.25 1.21 11.43
N GLU A 138 5.25 2.01 11.16
CA GLU A 138 5.22 3.44 11.46
C GLU A 138 4.34 4.24 10.48
N ASP A 139 4.41 3.90 9.19
CA ASP A 139 3.58 4.48 8.14
C ASP A 139 3.64 3.66 6.86
N ILE A 140 2.70 3.92 5.94
CA ILE A 140 2.59 3.23 4.67
C ILE A 140 2.47 4.19 3.49
N TRP A 141 3.02 3.81 2.36
CA TRP A 141 2.78 4.38 1.04
C TRP A 141 2.13 3.33 0.15
N GLY A 142 0.88 3.52 -0.17
CA GLY A 142 0.07 2.63 -1.03
C GLY A 142 -0.91 3.43 -1.87
N CYS A 143 -1.64 2.77 -2.76
CA CYS A 143 -2.65 3.43 -3.57
C CYS A 143 -3.90 3.72 -2.74
N GLU A 144 -4.38 4.96 -2.80
CA GLU A 144 -5.60 5.42 -2.11
C GLU A 144 -6.74 5.58 -3.09
N LEU A 145 -7.92 5.15 -2.67
CA LEU A 145 -9.16 5.30 -3.44
C LEU A 145 -10.13 6.21 -2.71
N ILE A 146 -10.81 7.06 -3.49
CA ILE A 146 -11.86 7.95 -3.01
C ILE A 146 -13.21 7.28 -3.26
N GLU A 147 -14.13 7.41 -2.31
CA GLU A 147 -15.48 6.86 -2.39
C GLU A 147 -16.48 7.87 -2.95
N ALA A 148 -17.54 7.35 -3.55
CA ALA A 148 -18.73 8.10 -3.90
C ALA A 148 -19.97 7.26 -3.56
N PRO A 149 -21.18 7.86 -3.53
CA PRO A 149 -22.42 7.11 -3.38
C PRO A 149 -22.52 5.98 -4.40
N ASP A 150 -22.94 4.79 -3.94
CA ASP A 150 -23.13 3.64 -4.83
C ASP A 150 -24.34 3.88 -5.74
N PRO A 151 -24.16 3.90 -7.07
CA PRO A 151 -25.28 4.08 -8.01
C PRO A 151 -26.26 2.91 -8.00
N ASN A 152 -25.89 1.76 -7.44
CA ASN A 152 -26.69 0.55 -7.42
C ASN A 152 -27.36 0.29 -6.06
N GLN A 153 -26.92 1.02 -4.99
CA GLN A 153 -27.42 0.79 -3.63
C GLN A 153 -27.50 2.10 -2.83
N GLU A 154 -28.72 2.56 -2.56
CA GLU A 154 -28.96 3.78 -1.79
C GLU A 154 -28.39 3.69 -0.37
N GLY A 155 -27.75 4.77 0.07
CA GLY A 155 -27.13 4.86 1.42
C GLY A 155 -25.79 4.16 1.57
N CYS A 156 -25.27 3.52 0.52
CA CYS A 156 -23.94 2.88 0.49
C CYS A 156 -22.93 3.71 -0.30
N SER A 157 -21.65 3.47 -0.05
CA SER A 157 -20.54 4.01 -0.84
C SER A 157 -19.76 2.92 -1.56
N ILE A 158 -19.14 3.27 -2.68
CA ILE A 158 -18.20 2.43 -3.41
C ILE A 158 -16.94 3.20 -3.76
N ILE A 159 -15.83 2.49 -4.00
CA ILE A 159 -14.65 3.07 -4.61
C ILE A 159 -15.00 3.67 -5.97
N SER A 160 -14.60 4.92 -6.21
CA SER A 160 -15.04 5.69 -7.37
C SER A 160 -13.95 6.42 -8.11
N GLU A 161 -12.91 6.88 -7.41
CA GLU A 161 -11.82 7.67 -7.97
C GLU A 161 -10.48 7.27 -7.34
N ILE A 162 -9.39 7.59 -8.04
CA ILE A 162 -8.03 7.38 -7.55
C ILE A 162 -7.61 8.64 -6.79
N GLY A 163 -7.26 8.50 -5.51
CA GLY A 163 -6.77 9.59 -4.67
C GLY A 163 -5.26 9.75 -4.70
N PHE A 164 -4.54 8.63 -4.68
CA PHE A 164 -3.07 8.59 -4.68
C PHE A 164 -2.57 7.29 -5.28
N THR A 165 -1.41 7.34 -5.94
CA THR A 165 -0.79 6.16 -6.53
C THR A 165 0.68 6.04 -6.17
N ILE A 166 1.10 4.80 -5.96
CA ILE A 166 2.50 4.37 -5.97
C ILE A 166 2.67 3.37 -7.11
N ASP A 167 3.67 3.59 -7.94
CA ASP A 167 4.14 2.66 -8.96
C ASP A 167 5.60 2.26 -8.71
N ASN A 168 6.15 1.37 -9.51
CA ASN A 168 7.51 0.90 -9.34
C ASN A 168 8.57 2.02 -9.41
N SER A 169 8.30 3.08 -10.17
CA SER A 169 9.19 4.24 -10.28
C SER A 169 9.05 5.19 -9.08
N THR A 170 7.81 5.42 -8.63
CA THR A 170 7.52 6.35 -7.53
C THR A 170 7.77 5.77 -6.14
N LYS A 171 8.07 4.46 -6.02
CA LYS A 171 8.63 3.88 -4.79
C LYS A 171 9.89 4.63 -4.31
N THR A 172 10.72 5.10 -5.23
CA THR A 172 11.90 5.91 -4.87
C THR A 172 11.55 7.23 -4.21
N ARG A 173 10.45 7.86 -4.64
CA ARG A 173 9.90 9.06 -3.99
C ARG A 173 9.44 8.76 -2.56
N ALA A 174 8.74 7.65 -2.34
CA ALA A 174 8.32 7.24 -1.00
C ALA A 174 9.53 7.03 -0.07
N ILE A 175 10.60 6.39 -0.55
CA ILE A 175 11.85 6.23 0.20
C ILE A 175 12.45 7.61 0.57
N PHE A 176 12.46 8.54 -0.36
CA PHE A 176 12.93 9.90 -0.09
C PHE A 176 12.07 10.60 0.98
N GLU A 177 10.75 10.49 0.91
CA GLU A 177 9.81 11.05 1.88
C GLU A 177 10.00 10.43 3.28
N ILE A 178 10.19 9.10 3.35
CA ILE A 178 10.52 8.40 4.60
C ILE A 178 11.82 8.93 5.20
N ASN A 179 12.88 9.05 4.40
CA ASN A 179 14.17 9.56 4.87
C ASN A 179 14.08 11.01 5.36
N LYS A 180 13.15 11.79 4.84
CA LYS A 180 12.84 13.14 5.31
C LYS A 180 11.94 13.17 6.55
N GLY A 181 11.38 12.04 6.97
CA GLY A 181 10.42 11.99 8.10
C GLY A 181 9.11 12.70 7.81
N ILE A 182 8.71 12.79 6.54
CA ILE A 182 7.39 13.27 6.14
C ILE A 182 6.34 12.37 6.79
N ASN A 183 5.21 12.93 7.18
CA ASN A 183 4.13 12.32 7.98
C ASN A 183 4.46 12.10 9.47
N LYS A 184 5.74 12.05 9.87
CA LYS A 184 6.14 11.95 11.29
C LYS A 184 6.25 13.32 11.98
N ASN A 185 6.65 14.33 11.23
CA ASN A 185 6.83 15.69 11.73
C ASN A 185 5.98 16.65 10.89
N GLN A 186 4.97 17.28 11.50
CA GLN A 186 4.01 18.15 10.81
C GLN A 186 4.66 19.35 10.08
N ASP A 187 5.83 19.80 10.55
CA ASP A 187 6.54 20.95 9.99
C ASP A 187 7.60 20.59 8.95
N VAL A 188 7.79 19.30 8.66
CA VAL A 188 8.81 18.84 7.69
C VAL A 188 8.20 18.74 6.30
N ASN A 189 8.83 19.42 5.35
CA ASN A 189 8.54 19.26 3.92
C ASN A 189 9.78 18.75 3.17
N VAL A 190 9.62 18.45 1.88
CA VAL A 190 10.70 17.89 1.04
C VAL A 190 11.97 18.76 0.98
N ASN A 191 11.84 20.06 1.23
CA ASN A 191 12.95 21.03 1.18
C ASN A 191 13.55 21.29 2.58
N SER A 192 12.99 20.72 3.65
CA SER A 192 13.49 20.95 5.01
C SER A 192 14.88 20.31 5.21
N ASN A 193 15.77 21.04 5.90
CA ASN A 193 16.99 20.45 6.42
C ASN A 193 16.66 19.67 7.70
N LEU A 194 17.16 18.45 7.80
CA LEU A 194 16.96 17.61 8.97
C LEU A 194 18.16 17.73 9.90
N SER A 195 17.89 17.75 11.22
CA SER A 195 18.93 17.52 12.23
C SER A 195 19.47 16.09 12.14
N GLU A 196 20.61 15.82 12.73
CA GLU A 196 21.17 14.45 12.76
C GLU A 196 20.24 13.45 13.43
N GLU A 197 19.54 13.86 14.46
CA GLU A 197 18.56 13.02 15.19
C GLU A 197 17.34 12.66 14.35
N GLN A 198 16.97 13.53 13.40
CA GLN A 198 15.81 13.32 12.51
C GLN A 198 16.16 12.49 11.26
N ARG A 199 17.45 12.34 10.95
CA ARG A 199 17.88 11.61 9.76
C ARG A 199 17.55 10.12 9.88
N ARG A 200 17.13 9.56 8.76
CA ARG A 200 16.91 8.13 8.58
C ARG A 200 17.88 7.58 7.55
N ILE A 201 18.33 6.36 7.78
CA ILE A 201 19.06 5.56 6.80
C ILE A 201 18.13 4.42 6.43
N SER A 202 17.78 4.34 5.15
CA SER A 202 16.85 3.32 4.62
C SER A 202 17.58 2.06 4.15
N PHE A 203 16.94 0.93 4.39
CA PHE A 203 17.33 -0.39 3.94
C PHE A 203 16.13 -1.12 3.33
#